data_da949159e6528b38dff2ed7f7dfd5eba
#
_entry.id   da949159e6528b38dff2ed7f7dfd5eba
#
_cell.length_a   1.000
_cell.length_b   1.000
_cell.length_c   1.000
_cell.angle_alpha   90.00
_cell.angle_beta   90.00
_cell.angle_gamma   90.00
#
_symmetry.space_group_name_H-M   'P 1'
#
loop_
_entity.id
_entity.type
_entity.pdbx_description
1 polymer ?
#
loop_
_entity_poly.entity_id
_entity_poly.type
_entity_poly.pdbx_seq_one_letter_code
_entity_poly.pdbx_strand_id
1 'polypeptide(L)'
;MNIDLSKLCADFLRQNHASQSPVKLKASHARELVAAFFGYKSHASLMAEKTYPLVQLKEAVIFIPDISLMNDRRSKLNDLPNDLTGSIDLAKLLSDMLAYEGLCGGDVWLHETLETYISEVLLPDCQFLIEDQLSGAMAETNAEFFDVPYYDDVQIEDRGDELVVIAKAQYKGEQLDDKPFCGDTLDMVVQVTLPRMAGKRGFYDFELEAGGIIKDDWVDPELRYGKYPQSRLAVELGITDEDLEALEWEILENSSDDGLVYGFVLTFHESCPPEILEKIEGLSDDLTIHVSVNAFDSPYSDELDENIDYEVPNISPHDPWFEMTGGFRFTENTERLKNK
;
A
#
# COMPACT_ATOMS: atom_id res chain seq x y z
N MET A 1 21.48 5.32 -33.28
CA MET A 1 21.23 3.93 -33.73
C MET A 1 20.34 3.30 -32.67
N ASN A 2 19.11 2.91 -33.03
CA ASN A 2 18.19 2.31 -32.03
C ASN A 2 18.64 0.85 -31.82
N ILE A 3 19.19 0.57 -30.64
CA ILE A 3 19.63 -0.81 -30.28
C ILE A 3 18.37 -1.60 -29.93
N ASP A 4 18.18 -2.73 -30.63
CA ASP A 4 17.15 -3.70 -30.26
C ASP A 4 17.68 -4.54 -29.08
N LEU A 5 17.34 -4.12 -27.86
CA LEU A 5 17.74 -4.79 -26.61
C LEU A 5 17.33 -6.26 -26.56
N SER A 6 16.13 -6.59 -27.06
CA SER A 6 15.64 -7.97 -27.08
C SER A 6 16.51 -8.86 -27.94
N LYS A 7 16.89 -8.37 -29.10
CA LYS A 7 17.79 -9.10 -30.01
C LYS A 7 19.19 -9.23 -29.40
N LEU A 8 19.74 -8.15 -28.85
CA LEU A 8 21.07 -8.14 -28.21
C LEU A 8 21.14 -9.19 -27.10
N CYS A 9 20.19 -9.19 -26.18
CA CYS A 9 20.10 -10.16 -25.09
C CYS A 9 19.97 -11.61 -25.61
N ALA A 10 19.14 -11.84 -26.62
CA ALA A 10 18.94 -13.18 -27.17
C ALA A 10 20.20 -13.71 -27.89
N ASP A 11 20.91 -12.86 -28.63
CA ASP A 11 22.15 -13.23 -29.28
C ASP A 11 23.26 -13.47 -28.26
N PHE A 12 23.35 -12.66 -27.19
CA PHE A 12 24.29 -12.86 -26.11
C PHE A 12 24.04 -14.20 -25.38
N LEU A 13 22.81 -14.55 -25.00
CA LEU A 13 22.49 -15.84 -24.39
C LEU A 13 22.90 -17.00 -25.25
N ARG A 14 22.67 -16.92 -26.57
CA ARG A 14 23.05 -17.97 -27.49
C ARG A 14 24.56 -18.12 -27.62
N GLN A 15 25.30 -17.03 -27.67
CA GLN A 15 26.79 -17.03 -27.73
C GLN A 15 27.37 -17.57 -26.42
N ASN A 16 26.87 -17.12 -25.28
CA ASN A 16 27.34 -17.61 -23.98
C ASN A 16 27.10 -19.12 -23.83
N HIS A 17 25.89 -19.61 -24.12
CA HIS A 17 25.58 -21.03 -24.09
C HIS A 17 26.45 -21.85 -25.06
N ALA A 18 26.68 -21.35 -26.28
CA ALA A 18 27.51 -22.03 -27.28
C ALA A 18 29.00 -22.12 -26.89
N SER A 19 29.47 -21.24 -26.01
CA SER A 19 30.84 -21.32 -25.47
C SER A 19 31.02 -22.42 -24.39
N GLN A 20 29.91 -22.89 -23.81
CA GLN A 20 29.89 -23.83 -22.70
C GLN A 20 29.31 -25.20 -23.06
N SER A 21 28.51 -25.26 -24.16
CA SER A 21 27.76 -26.44 -24.56
C SER A 21 27.87 -26.74 -26.06
N PRO A 22 27.99 -28.04 -26.44
CA PRO A 22 27.90 -28.46 -27.83
C PRO A 22 26.47 -28.38 -28.38
N VAL A 23 25.46 -28.31 -27.49
CA VAL A 23 24.04 -28.26 -27.87
C VAL A 23 23.63 -26.79 -28.11
N LYS A 24 23.06 -26.50 -29.26
CA LYS A 24 22.71 -25.10 -29.62
C LYS A 24 21.38 -24.67 -29.01
N LEU A 25 21.39 -23.53 -28.33
CA LEU A 25 20.15 -22.84 -27.97
C LEU A 25 19.50 -22.24 -29.22
N LYS A 26 18.24 -22.64 -29.52
CA LYS A 26 17.47 -22.11 -30.68
C LYS A 26 17.21 -20.60 -30.48
N ALA A 27 17.28 -19.83 -31.59
CA ALA A 27 17.05 -18.38 -31.52
C ALA A 27 15.62 -18.02 -31.04
N SER A 28 14.62 -18.84 -31.39
CA SER A 28 13.25 -18.66 -30.89
C SER A 28 13.18 -18.84 -29.36
N HIS A 29 13.85 -19.85 -28.82
CA HIS A 29 13.86 -20.11 -27.38
C HIS A 29 14.58 -19.00 -26.61
N ALA A 30 15.73 -18.53 -27.10
CA ALA A 30 16.44 -17.39 -26.50
C ALA A 30 15.55 -16.13 -26.45
N ARG A 31 14.83 -15.83 -27.53
CA ARG A 31 13.91 -14.68 -27.58
C ARG A 31 12.73 -14.80 -26.60
N GLU A 32 12.19 -16.01 -26.44
CA GLU A 32 11.10 -16.26 -25.50
C GLU A 32 11.59 -16.15 -24.03
N LEU A 33 12.80 -16.62 -23.72
CA LEU A 33 13.40 -16.46 -22.40
C LEU A 33 13.72 -14.99 -22.08
N VAL A 34 14.23 -14.25 -23.07
CA VAL A 34 14.47 -12.81 -22.95
C VAL A 34 13.16 -12.04 -22.77
N ALA A 35 12.09 -12.42 -23.46
CA ALA A 35 10.78 -11.82 -23.25
C ALA A 35 10.30 -12.04 -21.82
N ALA A 36 10.43 -13.24 -21.30
CA ALA A 36 10.09 -13.56 -19.92
C ALA A 36 10.96 -12.77 -18.90
N PHE A 37 12.26 -12.63 -19.15
CA PHE A 37 13.17 -11.82 -18.36
C PHE A 37 12.69 -10.37 -18.20
N PHE A 38 12.11 -9.78 -19.25
CA PHE A 38 11.50 -8.46 -19.22
C PHE A 38 10.01 -8.45 -18.77
N GLY A 39 9.47 -9.56 -18.27
CA GLY A 39 8.10 -9.67 -17.77
C GLY A 39 7.03 -9.89 -18.82
N TYR A 40 7.38 -10.30 -20.05
CA TYR A 40 6.43 -10.55 -21.12
C TYR A 40 6.19 -12.04 -21.36
N LYS A 41 4.91 -12.42 -21.46
CA LYS A 41 4.47 -13.82 -21.71
C LYS A 41 4.95 -14.40 -23.03
N SER A 42 5.40 -13.58 -23.99
CA SER A 42 5.94 -14.02 -25.27
C SER A 42 6.81 -12.93 -25.92
N HIS A 43 7.68 -13.32 -26.82
CA HIS A 43 8.45 -12.39 -27.63
C HIS A 43 7.57 -11.45 -28.47
N ALA A 44 6.43 -11.96 -28.98
CA ALA A 44 5.48 -11.13 -29.72
C ALA A 44 4.88 -10.02 -28.85
N SER A 45 4.55 -10.31 -27.57
CA SER A 45 4.05 -9.29 -26.65
C SER A 45 5.11 -8.25 -26.28
N LEU A 46 6.37 -8.66 -26.13
CA LEU A 46 7.47 -7.73 -25.93
C LEU A 46 7.65 -6.79 -27.13
N MET A 47 7.59 -7.32 -28.36
CA MET A 47 7.74 -6.51 -29.57
C MET A 47 6.53 -5.58 -29.83
N ALA A 48 5.39 -5.85 -29.22
CA ALA A 48 4.19 -5.02 -29.30
C ALA A 48 4.18 -3.86 -28.29
N GLU A 49 5.12 -3.85 -27.33
CA GLU A 49 5.24 -2.81 -26.31
C GLU A 49 5.58 -1.46 -26.94
N LYS A 50 4.77 -0.44 -26.63
CA LYS A 50 4.95 0.93 -27.14
C LYS A 50 4.89 1.99 -26.05
N THR A 51 4.23 1.67 -24.95
CA THR A 51 4.01 2.61 -23.85
C THR A 51 5.29 2.81 -23.04
N TYR A 52 5.97 1.70 -22.74
CA TYR A 52 7.19 1.67 -21.96
C TYR A 52 8.34 1.04 -22.78
N PRO A 53 8.94 1.74 -23.74
CA PRO A 53 9.95 1.17 -24.62
C PRO A 53 11.20 0.75 -23.84
N LEU A 54 11.71 -0.46 -24.13
CA LEU A 54 12.90 -1.02 -23.44
C LEU A 54 14.15 -0.13 -23.53
N VAL A 55 14.23 0.75 -24.53
CA VAL A 55 15.38 1.68 -24.67
C VAL A 55 15.51 2.62 -23.46
N GLN A 56 14.44 2.84 -22.71
CA GLN A 56 14.43 3.64 -21.48
C GLN A 56 15.04 2.92 -20.28
N LEU A 57 15.35 1.62 -20.38
CA LEU A 57 15.93 0.84 -19.27
C LEU A 57 17.26 1.43 -18.76
N LYS A 58 18.00 2.11 -19.59
CA LYS A 58 19.24 2.83 -19.20
C LYS A 58 18.99 3.96 -18.20
N GLU A 59 17.75 4.48 -18.14
CA GLU A 59 17.32 5.58 -17.27
C GLU A 59 16.52 5.06 -16.06
N ALA A 60 16.14 3.77 -16.06
CA ALA A 60 15.46 3.15 -14.94
C ALA A 60 16.35 3.14 -13.70
N VAL A 61 15.76 3.45 -12.55
CA VAL A 61 16.43 3.41 -11.24
C VAL A 61 16.44 1.99 -10.69
N ILE A 62 15.37 1.22 -10.97
CA ILE A 62 15.21 -0.16 -10.52
C ILE A 62 14.87 -1.04 -11.71
N PHE A 63 15.53 -2.20 -11.80
CA PHE A 63 15.19 -3.24 -12.75
C PHE A 63 14.96 -4.57 -12.03
N ILE A 64 13.81 -5.20 -12.28
CA ILE A 64 13.35 -6.43 -11.59
C ILE A 64 13.16 -7.54 -12.63
N PRO A 65 14.17 -8.38 -12.91
CA PRO A 65 14.02 -9.54 -13.80
C PRO A 65 12.92 -10.48 -13.32
N ASP A 66 12.09 -10.97 -14.23
CA ASP A 66 10.99 -11.88 -13.89
C ASP A 66 11.44 -13.34 -13.92
N ILE A 67 12.06 -13.79 -12.84
CA ILE A 67 12.61 -15.15 -12.72
C ILE A 67 11.49 -16.20 -12.74
N SER A 68 10.36 -15.91 -12.07
CA SER A 68 9.20 -16.79 -12.04
C SER A 68 8.64 -17.03 -13.44
N LEU A 69 8.46 -15.96 -14.22
CA LEU A 69 8.00 -16.07 -15.62
C LEU A 69 9.04 -16.77 -16.51
N MET A 70 10.33 -16.56 -16.28
CA MET A 70 11.39 -17.32 -16.97
C MET A 70 11.30 -18.81 -16.69
N ASN A 71 11.06 -19.22 -15.45
CA ASN A 71 10.87 -20.63 -15.06
C ASN A 71 9.61 -21.21 -15.72
N ASP A 72 8.50 -20.50 -15.65
CA ASP A 72 7.25 -20.89 -16.34
C ASP A 72 7.46 -21.05 -17.86
N ARG A 73 8.21 -20.11 -18.46
CA ARG A 73 8.50 -20.18 -19.89
C ARG A 73 9.39 -21.35 -20.26
N ARG A 74 10.42 -21.63 -19.44
CA ARG A 74 11.30 -22.81 -19.63
C ARG A 74 10.50 -24.11 -19.63
N SER A 75 9.55 -24.26 -18.72
CA SER A 75 8.72 -25.47 -18.62
C SER A 75 7.83 -25.71 -19.85
N LYS A 76 7.48 -24.63 -20.58
CA LYS A 76 6.62 -24.66 -21.78
C LYS A 76 7.37 -24.78 -23.10
N LEU A 77 8.69 -24.58 -23.10
CA LEU A 77 9.52 -24.68 -24.29
C LEU A 77 10.02 -26.12 -24.48
N ASN A 78 9.62 -26.75 -25.60
CA ASN A 78 10.09 -28.07 -25.97
C ASN A 78 11.53 -28.02 -26.50
N ASP A 79 12.31 -29.06 -26.28
CA ASP A 79 13.71 -29.23 -26.78
C ASP A 79 14.67 -28.12 -26.31
N LEU A 80 14.51 -27.60 -25.11
CA LEU A 80 15.55 -26.78 -24.49
C LEU A 80 16.78 -27.67 -24.19
N PRO A 81 18.02 -27.15 -24.32
CA PRO A 81 19.20 -27.88 -23.87
C PRO A 81 19.09 -28.23 -22.39
N ASN A 82 19.34 -29.50 -22.05
CA ASN A 82 19.29 -29.97 -20.65
C ASN A 82 20.35 -29.33 -19.75
N ASP A 83 21.45 -28.88 -20.36
CA ASP A 83 22.57 -28.20 -19.73
C ASP A 83 22.46 -26.67 -19.73
N LEU A 84 21.29 -26.14 -20.13
CA LEU A 84 21.04 -24.69 -20.06
C LEU A 84 20.99 -24.25 -18.59
N THR A 85 21.84 -23.31 -18.24
CA THR A 85 21.93 -22.66 -16.92
C THR A 85 20.56 -22.27 -16.35
N GLY A 86 20.37 -22.27 -15.02
CA GLY A 86 19.14 -21.93 -14.33
C GLY A 86 18.65 -20.51 -14.64
N SER A 87 17.36 -20.24 -14.42
CA SER A 87 16.76 -18.94 -14.78
C SER A 87 17.38 -17.78 -14.01
N ILE A 88 17.67 -17.96 -12.73
CA ILE A 88 18.28 -16.90 -11.91
C ILE A 88 19.70 -16.55 -12.40
N ASP A 89 20.51 -17.56 -12.75
CA ASP A 89 21.85 -17.34 -13.28
C ASP A 89 21.81 -16.71 -14.69
N LEU A 90 20.85 -17.11 -15.53
CA LEU A 90 20.62 -16.46 -16.82
C LEU A 90 20.20 -15.01 -16.67
N ALA A 91 19.33 -14.71 -15.69
CA ALA A 91 18.90 -13.36 -15.42
C ALA A 91 20.07 -12.50 -14.91
N LYS A 92 20.89 -13.06 -13.98
CA LYS A 92 22.11 -12.39 -13.52
C LYS A 92 23.06 -12.11 -14.69
N LEU A 93 23.31 -13.11 -15.52
CA LEU A 93 24.19 -12.97 -16.69
C LEU A 93 23.70 -11.89 -17.66
N LEU A 94 22.38 -11.81 -17.90
CA LEU A 94 21.78 -10.76 -18.75
C LEU A 94 21.87 -9.39 -18.10
N SER A 95 21.60 -9.29 -16.81
CA SER A 95 21.67 -8.03 -16.06
C SER A 95 23.11 -7.50 -16.02
N ASP A 96 24.09 -8.35 -15.77
CA ASP A 96 25.51 -8.00 -15.77
C ASP A 96 25.95 -7.50 -17.17
N MET A 97 25.49 -8.15 -18.23
CA MET A 97 25.77 -7.72 -19.61
C MET A 97 25.12 -6.36 -19.91
N LEU A 98 23.85 -6.16 -19.52
CA LEU A 98 23.14 -4.89 -19.74
C LEU A 98 23.80 -3.74 -18.97
N ALA A 99 24.24 -3.97 -17.74
CA ALA A 99 24.99 -3.00 -16.95
C ALA A 99 26.36 -2.67 -17.57
N TYR A 100 27.09 -3.69 -18.00
CA TYR A 100 28.41 -3.53 -18.65
C TYR A 100 28.33 -2.71 -19.95
N GLU A 101 27.29 -2.93 -20.73
CA GLU A 101 27.03 -2.18 -21.98
C GLU A 101 26.42 -0.78 -21.73
N GLY A 102 26.14 -0.41 -20.46
CA GLY A 102 25.48 0.85 -20.11
C GLY A 102 24.04 0.95 -20.58
N LEU A 103 23.35 -0.19 -20.69
CA LEU A 103 21.97 -0.33 -21.14
C LEU A 103 20.96 -0.51 -20.01
N CYS A 104 21.45 -0.73 -18.77
CA CYS A 104 20.73 -0.72 -17.52
C CYS A 104 21.50 0.18 -16.54
N GLY A 105 20.87 1.24 -16.08
CA GLY A 105 21.54 2.25 -15.22
C GLY A 105 21.28 2.08 -13.74
N GLY A 106 20.23 1.35 -13.39
CA GLY A 106 19.75 1.23 -12.03
C GLY A 106 20.13 -0.05 -11.32
N ASP A 107 19.66 -0.16 -10.09
CA ASP A 107 19.82 -1.34 -9.25
C ASP A 107 19.01 -2.51 -9.79
N VAL A 108 19.61 -3.69 -9.77
CA VAL A 108 18.96 -4.92 -10.21
C VAL A 108 18.50 -5.72 -9.00
N TRP A 109 17.19 -5.82 -8.82
CA TRP A 109 16.60 -6.63 -7.77
C TRP A 109 16.46 -8.07 -8.25
N LEU A 110 17.46 -8.87 -7.94
CA LEU A 110 17.58 -10.24 -8.43
C LEU A 110 17.29 -11.23 -7.30
N HIS A 111 16.12 -11.84 -7.36
CA HIS A 111 15.67 -12.87 -6.43
C HIS A 111 14.76 -13.88 -7.14
N GLU A 112 14.50 -15.03 -6.53
CA GLU A 112 13.61 -16.04 -7.14
C GLU A 112 12.18 -15.53 -7.34
N THR A 113 11.67 -14.77 -6.36
CA THR A 113 10.39 -14.06 -6.46
C THR A 113 10.53 -12.63 -5.96
N LEU A 114 9.67 -11.73 -6.41
CA LEU A 114 9.67 -10.35 -5.94
C LEU A 114 9.18 -10.27 -4.48
N GLU A 115 8.20 -11.08 -4.12
CA GLU A 115 7.69 -11.16 -2.74
C GLU A 115 8.83 -11.44 -1.75
N THR A 116 9.68 -12.42 -2.06
CA THR A 116 10.82 -12.77 -1.21
C THR A 116 11.87 -11.64 -1.16
N TYR A 117 12.13 -10.97 -2.29
CA TYR A 117 13.03 -9.81 -2.28
C TYR A 117 12.50 -8.68 -1.39
N ILE A 118 11.22 -8.37 -1.50
CA ILE A 118 10.58 -7.33 -0.69
C ILE A 118 10.68 -7.69 0.80
N SER A 119 10.25 -8.88 1.19
CA SER A 119 10.19 -9.27 2.61
C SER A 119 11.57 -9.49 3.26
N GLU A 120 12.55 -10.03 2.51
CA GLU A 120 13.84 -10.41 3.06
C GLU A 120 14.94 -9.36 2.85
N VAL A 121 14.77 -8.44 1.89
CA VAL A 121 15.81 -7.47 1.55
C VAL A 121 15.28 -6.04 1.68
N LEU A 122 14.29 -5.64 0.87
CA LEU A 122 13.88 -4.24 0.78
C LEU A 122 13.30 -3.70 2.09
N LEU A 123 12.31 -4.38 2.65
CA LEU A 123 11.64 -3.88 3.88
C LEU A 123 12.57 -3.87 5.08
N PRO A 124 13.43 -4.88 5.31
CA PRO A 124 14.47 -4.79 6.33
C PRO A 124 15.44 -3.63 6.12
N ASP A 125 15.88 -3.38 4.88
CA ASP A 125 16.78 -2.26 4.57
C ASP A 125 16.09 -0.90 4.75
N CYS A 126 14.76 -0.83 4.62
CA CYS A 126 13.94 0.35 4.83
C CYS A 126 13.38 0.48 6.26
N GLN A 127 13.78 -0.38 7.20
CA GLN A 127 13.20 -0.43 8.55
C GLN A 127 13.16 0.95 9.22
N PHE A 128 14.21 1.74 9.12
CA PHE A 128 14.25 3.07 9.72
C PHE A 128 13.16 4.02 9.17
N LEU A 129 12.89 3.96 7.86
CA LEU A 129 11.84 4.78 7.24
C LEU A 129 10.44 4.30 7.67
N ILE A 130 10.27 2.98 7.83
CA ILE A 130 9.02 2.38 8.31
C ILE A 130 8.77 2.79 9.76
N GLU A 131 9.78 2.67 10.63
CA GLU A 131 9.67 3.06 12.04
C GLU A 131 9.41 4.56 12.24
N ASP A 132 9.98 5.41 11.38
CA ASP A 132 9.72 6.85 11.40
C ASP A 132 8.23 7.13 11.17
N GLN A 133 7.62 6.47 10.18
CA GLN A 133 6.19 6.59 9.90
C GLN A 133 5.29 5.95 10.98
N LEU A 134 5.76 4.91 11.65
CA LEU A 134 5.05 4.24 12.75
C LEU A 134 5.28 4.88 14.12
N SER A 135 6.11 5.93 14.20
CA SER A 135 6.58 6.50 15.47
C SER A 135 5.45 6.93 16.40
N GLY A 136 4.34 7.43 15.84
CA GLY A 136 3.14 7.77 16.60
C GLY A 136 2.54 6.55 17.31
N ALA A 137 2.20 5.52 16.56
CA ALA A 137 1.64 4.28 17.07
C ALA A 137 2.61 3.58 18.07
N MET A 138 3.91 3.59 17.77
CA MET A 138 4.93 3.05 18.68
C MET A 138 4.97 3.79 20.00
N ALA A 139 4.86 5.12 19.97
CA ALA A 139 4.89 5.94 21.19
C ALA A 139 3.69 5.69 22.12
N GLU A 140 2.57 5.25 21.59
CA GLU A 140 1.36 4.94 22.36
C GLU A 140 1.47 3.63 23.14
N THR A 141 2.36 2.70 22.72
CA THR A 141 2.47 1.36 23.32
C THR A 141 3.22 1.30 24.64
N ASN A 142 4.04 2.27 25.02
CA ASN A 142 5.02 2.16 26.12
C ASN A 142 5.99 0.96 25.97
N ALA A 143 6.19 0.45 24.76
CA ALA A 143 7.12 -0.62 24.44
C ALA A 143 8.31 -0.10 23.64
N GLU A 144 9.42 -0.83 23.66
CA GLU A 144 10.59 -0.58 22.81
C GLU A 144 10.65 -1.65 21.71
N PHE A 145 10.89 -1.22 20.48
CA PHE A 145 10.90 -2.07 19.29
C PHE A 145 12.35 -2.21 18.79
N PHE A 146 12.88 -3.43 18.82
CA PHE A 146 14.28 -3.71 18.48
C PHE A 146 14.44 -4.66 17.30
N ASP A 147 13.47 -5.55 17.11
CA ASP A 147 13.54 -6.58 16.09
C ASP A 147 13.05 -6.08 14.73
N VAL A 148 13.43 -6.75 13.67
CA VAL A 148 12.87 -6.54 12.33
C VAL A 148 11.54 -7.28 12.24
N PRO A 149 10.44 -6.62 11.83
CA PRO A 149 9.16 -7.30 11.65
C PRO A 149 9.25 -8.40 10.60
N TYR A 150 8.54 -9.49 10.83
CA TYR A 150 8.43 -10.57 9.85
C TYR A 150 7.18 -10.35 8.98
N TYR A 151 7.42 -10.19 7.67
CA TYR A 151 6.36 -9.96 6.69
C TYR A 151 5.90 -11.30 6.11
N ASP A 152 4.74 -11.80 6.53
CA ASP A 152 4.20 -13.11 6.17
C ASP A 152 3.13 -13.06 5.07
N ASP A 153 2.56 -11.88 4.80
CA ASP A 153 1.57 -11.64 3.73
C ASP A 153 2.07 -10.52 2.83
N VAL A 154 2.64 -10.90 1.68
CA VAL A 154 3.11 -9.95 0.64
C VAL A 154 2.29 -10.17 -0.62
N GLN A 155 1.54 -9.16 -1.01
CA GLN A 155 0.68 -9.17 -2.19
C GLN A 155 1.23 -8.21 -3.23
N ILE A 156 1.17 -8.59 -4.50
CA ILE A 156 1.65 -7.78 -5.63
C ILE A 156 0.52 -7.54 -6.61
N GLU A 157 0.28 -6.28 -6.93
CA GLU A 157 -0.69 -5.81 -7.92
C GLU A 157 0.02 -5.12 -9.08
N ASP A 158 -0.21 -5.59 -10.32
CA ASP A 158 0.21 -4.90 -11.54
C ASP A 158 -0.95 -4.02 -12.04
N ARG A 159 -0.86 -2.71 -11.80
CA ARG A 159 -1.86 -1.70 -12.20
C ARG A 159 -1.64 -1.15 -13.59
N GLY A 160 -0.63 -1.62 -14.31
CA GLY A 160 -0.34 -1.23 -15.70
C GLY A 160 0.72 -0.13 -15.78
N ASP A 161 0.56 0.99 -15.14
CA ASP A 161 1.52 2.11 -15.02
C ASP A 161 2.45 1.99 -13.82
N GLU A 162 2.07 1.21 -12.84
CA GLU A 162 2.84 0.95 -11.63
C GLU A 162 2.73 -0.50 -11.16
N LEU A 163 3.62 -0.89 -10.28
CA LEU A 163 3.55 -2.13 -9.53
C LEU A 163 3.40 -1.77 -8.05
N VAL A 164 2.31 -2.21 -7.43
CA VAL A 164 2.05 -1.96 -6.01
C VAL A 164 2.27 -3.24 -5.23
N VAL A 165 3.04 -3.16 -4.16
CA VAL A 165 3.28 -4.26 -3.23
C VAL A 165 2.71 -3.87 -1.88
N ILE A 166 1.86 -4.73 -1.33
CA ILE A 166 1.28 -4.56 0.00
C ILE A 166 1.82 -5.67 0.89
N ALA A 167 2.54 -5.30 1.93
CA ALA A 167 3.10 -6.22 2.90
C ALA A 167 2.48 -5.99 4.28
N LYS A 168 2.04 -7.07 4.93
CA LYS A 168 1.48 -7.02 6.27
C LYS A 168 2.40 -7.75 7.24
N ALA A 169 2.48 -7.22 8.47
CA ALA A 169 3.26 -7.83 9.54
C ALA A 169 2.68 -7.50 10.91
N GLN A 170 3.10 -8.27 11.91
CA GLN A 170 2.98 -7.88 13.30
C GLN A 170 4.36 -7.44 13.79
N TYR A 171 4.44 -6.21 14.30
CA TYR A 171 5.67 -5.68 14.90
C TYR A 171 5.55 -5.74 16.41
N LYS A 172 6.33 -6.60 17.03
CA LYS A 172 6.28 -6.80 18.48
C LYS A 172 7.42 -6.06 19.16
N GLY A 173 7.08 -5.26 20.16
CA GLY A 173 8.01 -4.59 21.06
C GLY A 173 8.18 -5.31 22.39
N GLU A 174 9.14 -4.84 23.18
CA GLU A 174 9.37 -5.26 24.55
C GLU A 174 8.79 -4.22 25.52
N GLN A 175 7.88 -4.65 26.39
CA GLN A 175 7.26 -3.79 27.40
C GLN A 175 8.28 -3.23 28.37
N LEU A 176 8.21 -1.94 28.66
CA LEU A 176 9.03 -1.29 29.70
C LEU A 176 8.48 -1.60 31.10
N ASP A 177 9.35 -2.13 31.98
CA ASP A 177 8.98 -2.59 33.32
C ASP A 177 8.39 -1.50 34.24
N ASP A 178 8.75 -0.24 34.00
CA ASP A 178 8.36 0.92 34.80
C ASP A 178 7.14 1.68 34.26
N LYS A 179 6.56 1.22 33.15
CA LYS A 179 5.41 1.86 32.53
C LYS A 179 4.18 0.95 32.51
N PRO A 180 2.97 1.54 32.55
CA PRO A 180 1.75 0.76 32.40
C PRO A 180 1.70 0.08 31.01
N PHE A 181 1.14 -1.11 30.97
CA PHE A 181 0.93 -1.83 29.71
C PHE A 181 -0.15 -1.13 28.88
N CYS A 182 0.19 -0.74 27.64
CA CYS A 182 -0.70 -0.12 26.68
C CYS A 182 -0.68 -0.86 25.33
N GLY A 183 -0.35 -2.16 25.36
CA GLY A 183 -0.07 -2.96 24.17
C GLY A 183 1.44 -2.98 23.87
N ASP A 184 1.89 -4.04 23.22
CA ASP A 184 3.29 -4.24 22.85
C ASP A 184 3.46 -4.67 21.39
N THR A 185 2.36 -4.74 20.63
CA THR A 185 2.37 -5.26 19.27
C THR A 185 1.58 -4.33 18.36
N LEU A 186 2.14 -4.01 17.21
CA LEU A 186 1.48 -3.28 16.14
C LEU A 186 1.07 -4.25 15.02
N ASP A 187 -0.17 -4.19 14.58
CA ASP A 187 -0.58 -4.71 13.27
C ASP A 187 -0.25 -3.64 12.24
N MET A 188 0.65 -3.95 11.31
CA MET A 188 1.19 -2.98 10.36
C MET A 188 1.00 -3.40 8.92
N VAL A 189 0.88 -2.41 8.06
CA VAL A 189 0.84 -2.54 6.60
C VAL A 189 1.89 -1.62 6.00
N VAL A 190 2.67 -2.15 5.07
CA VAL A 190 3.63 -1.36 4.29
C VAL A 190 3.25 -1.47 2.82
N GLN A 191 3.08 -0.34 2.16
CA GLN A 191 2.88 -0.26 0.73
C GLN A 191 4.17 0.21 0.06
N VAL A 192 4.59 -0.49 -1.00
CA VAL A 192 5.68 -0.08 -1.87
C VAL A 192 5.12 0.11 -3.26
N THR A 193 5.23 1.32 -3.79
CA THR A 193 4.77 1.67 -5.13
C THR A 193 5.97 1.86 -6.04
N LEU A 194 5.98 1.18 -7.18
CA LEU A 194 7.04 1.19 -8.19
C LEU A 194 6.46 1.73 -9.51
N PRO A 195 6.58 3.03 -9.79
CA PRO A 195 6.10 3.62 -11.03
C PRO A 195 6.89 3.10 -12.24
N ARG A 196 6.18 2.69 -13.31
CA ARG A 196 6.77 2.02 -14.45
C ARG A 196 7.48 3.00 -15.39
N MET A 197 8.67 2.63 -15.85
CA MET A 197 9.49 3.43 -16.76
C MET A 197 9.82 2.70 -18.06
N ALA A 198 10.30 1.44 -17.98
CA ALA A 198 10.81 0.70 -19.13
C ALA A 198 10.35 -0.75 -19.15
N GLY A 199 9.66 -1.15 -20.19
CA GLY A 199 9.05 -2.47 -20.29
C GLY A 199 8.11 -2.72 -19.09
N LYS A 200 7.96 -3.97 -18.70
CA LYS A 200 7.17 -4.33 -17.51
C LYS A 200 7.98 -4.38 -16.22
N ARG A 201 9.30 -4.27 -16.31
CA ARG A 201 10.22 -4.58 -15.19
C ARG A 201 11.27 -3.51 -14.92
N GLY A 202 11.26 -2.39 -15.65
CA GLY A 202 12.07 -1.21 -15.34
C GLY A 202 11.19 -0.13 -14.72
N PHE A 203 11.63 0.39 -13.58
CA PHE A 203 10.86 1.32 -12.76
C PHE A 203 11.68 2.59 -12.45
N TYR A 204 10.97 3.65 -12.08
CA TYR A 204 11.54 4.78 -11.37
C TYR A 204 11.97 4.37 -9.95
N ASP A 205 12.30 5.32 -9.11
CA ASP A 205 12.49 5.03 -7.68
C ASP A 205 11.17 4.58 -7.05
N PHE A 206 11.25 3.84 -5.95
CA PHE A 206 10.06 3.40 -5.25
C PHE A 206 9.62 4.42 -4.20
N GLU A 207 8.32 4.44 -3.95
CA GLU A 207 7.70 5.14 -2.84
C GLU A 207 7.30 4.10 -1.79
N LEU A 208 7.51 4.43 -0.50
CA LEU A 208 7.21 3.54 0.62
C LEU A 208 6.35 4.28 1.63
N GLU A 209 5.21 3.70 1.94
CA GLU A 209 4.27 4.16 2.94
C GLU A 209 4.04 3.05 3.97
N ALA A 210 4.01 3.40 5.26
CA ALA A 210 3.77 2.48 6.33
C ALA A 210 2.71 3.02 7.29
N GLY A 211 1.77 2.16 7.65
CA GLY A 211 0.76 2.45 8.68
C GLY A 211 0.65 1.29 9.66
N GLY A 212 0.26 1.58 10.89
CA GLY A 212 0.10 0.55 11.89
C GLY A 212 -0.83 1.00 13.02
N ILE A 213 -1.52 0.01 13.60
CA ILE A 213 -2.40 0.19 14.75
C ILE A 213 -1.93 -0.72 15.88
N ILE A 214 -2.13 -0.27 17.12
CA ILE A 214 -1.83 -1.10 18.28
C ILE A 214 -2.79 -2.28 18.30
N LYS A 215 -2.25 -3.49 18.37
CA LYS A 215 -3.03 -4.69 18.55
C LYS A 215 -3.62 -4.71 19.96
N ASP A 216 -4.93 -4.73 20.02
CA ASP A 216 -5.70 -4.61 21.28
C ASP A 216 -6.33 -5.92 21.75
N ASP A 217 -5.85 -7.09 21.24
CA ASP A 217 -6.35 -8.44 21.59
C ASP A 217 -6.21 -8.81 23.08
N TRP A 218 -5.36 -8.08 23.80
CA TRP A 218 -5.19 -8.18 25.26
C TRP A 218 -6.28 -7.44 26.05
N VAL A 219 -7.02 -6.53 25.41
CA VAL A 219 -8.16 -5.85 26.05
C VAL A 219 -9.36 -6.79 26.05
N ASP A 220 -10.03 -6.90 27.19
CA ASP A 220 -11.25 -7.69 27.29
C ASP A 220 -12.25 -7.23 26.20
N PRO A 221 -12.79 -8.13 25.38
CA PRO A 221 -13.74 -7.74 24.32
C PRO A 221 -14.93 -6.92 24.84
N GLU A 222 -15.39 -7.16 26.09
CA GLU A 222 -16.44 -6.36 26.72
C GLU A 222 -15.98 -4.92 27.05
N LEU A 223 -14.67 -4.71 27.17
CA LEU A 223 -14.09 -3.39 27.42
C LEU A 223 -13.64 -2.69 26.14
N ARG A 224 -13.25 -3.47 25.09
CA ARG A 224 -12.86 -2.94 23.78
C ARG A 224 -13.95 -2.10 23.13
N TYR A 225 -15.15 -2.65 23.17
CA TYR A 225 -16.31 -2.03 22.51
C TYR A 225 -17.25 -1.35 23.52
N GLY A 226 -16.84 -1.23 24.78
CA GLY A 226 -17.73 -0.84 25.85
C GLY A 226 -18.86 -1.86 26.04
N LYS A 227 -19.71 -1.66 27.02
CA LYS A 227 -20.92 -2.49 27.18
C LYS A 227 -22.02 -2.22 26.14
N TYR A 228 -21.72 -1.45 25.13
CA TYR A 228 -22.70 -0.96 24.18
C TYR A 228 -22.40 -1.53 22.79
N PRO A 229 -23.29 -2.38 22.25
CA PRO A 229 -23.23 -2.82 20.88
C PRO A 229 -23.66 -1.71 19.89
N GLN A 230 -23.55 -0.44 20.29
CA GLN A 230 -23.99 0.73 19.52
C GLN A 230 -22.77 1.59 19.13
N SER A 231 -22.83 2.21 17.96
CA SER A 231 -21.82 3.15 17.54
C SER A 231 -21.73 4.32 18.55
N ARG A 232 -20.55 4.87 18.72
CA ARG A 232 -20.32 6.00 19.63
C ARG A 232 -21.20 7.19 19.27
N LEU A 233 -21.39 7.45 17.98
CA LEU A 233 -22.29 8.51 17.50
C LEU A 233 -23.74 8.24 17.87
N ALA A 234 -24.23 7.00 17.71
CA ALA A 234 -25.59 6.62 18.12
C ALA A 234 -25.81 6.81 19.63
N VAL A 235 -24.81 6.45 20.45
CA VAL A 235 -24.86 6.66 21.91
C VAL A 235 -24.91 8.14 22.26
N GLU A 236 -24.06 8.97 21.66
CA GLU A 236 -24.03 10.42 21.91
C GLU A 236 -25.36 11.11 21.46
N LEU A 237 -25.94 10.66 20.35
CA LEU A 237 -27.24 11.12 19.88
C LEU A 237 -28.42 10.54 20.66
N GLY A 238 -28.20 9.49 21.46
CA GLY A 238 -29.26 8.77 22.18
C GLY A 238 -30.25 8.06 21.26
N ILE A 239 -29.79 7.58 20.11
CA ILE A 239 -30.56 6.83 19.09
C ILE A 239 -29.99 5.41 18.94
N THR A 240 -30.65 4.54 18.19
CA THR A 240 -30.13 3.21 17.85
C THR A 240 -29.23 3.26 16.61
N ASP A 241 -28.42 2.23 16.39
CA ASP A 241 -27.61 2.13 15.14
C ASP A 241 -28.50 2.04 13.91
N GLU A 242 -29.66 1.35 14.01
CA GLU A 242 -30.66 1.27 12.94
C GLU A 242 -31.24 2.65 12.61
N ASP A 243 -31.48 3.48 13.63
CA ASP A 243 -31.93 4.86 13.46
C ASP A 243 -30.83 5.69 12.79
N LEU A 244 -29.57 5.49 13.18
CA LEU A 244 -28.42 6.19 12.61
C LEU A 244 -28.21 5.85 11.13
N GLU A 245 -28.37 4.57 10.75
CA GLU A 245 -28.28 4.13 9.35
C GLU A 245 -29.40 4.70 8.47
N ALA A 246 -30.54 5.03 9.08
CA ALA A 246 -31.69 5.61 8.37
C ALA A 246 -31.56 7.14 8.14
N LEU A 247 -30.55 7.79 8.72
CA LEU A 247 -30.34 9.22 8.54
C LEU A 247 -29.71 9.52 7.19
N GLU A 248 -30.29 10.48 6.46
CA GLU A 248 -29.62 11.13 5.33
C GLU A 248 -28.85 12.35 5.84
N TRP A 249 -27.56 12.40 5.57
CA TRP A 249 -26.67 13.47 6.00
C TRP A 249 -25.71 13.90 4.89
N GLU A 250 -25.23 15.13 4.99
CA GLU A 250 -24.15 15.66 4.18
C GLU A 250 -22.94 15.93 5.07
N ILE A 251 -21.75 15.63 4.57
CA ILE A 251 -20.47 15.95 5.23
C ILE A 251 -19.96 17.25 4.62
N LEU A 252 -19.86 18.28 5.44
CA LEU A 252 -19.19 19.53 5.08
C LEU A 252 -17.83 19.55 5.78
N GLU A 253 -16.77 19.73 5.00
CA GLU A 253 -15.41 19.85 5.53
C GLU A 253 -15.20 21.24 6.14
N ASN A 254 -14.59 21.28 7.34
CA ASN A 254 -14.06 22.49 7.94
C ASN A 254 -12.61 22.19 8.37
N SER A 255 -11.62 22.74 7.67
CA SER A 255 -10.23 22.65 8.09
C SER A 255 -10.00 23.53 9.34
N SER A 256 -9.32 22.97 10.35
CA SER A 256 -8.81 23.78 11.45
C SER A 256 -7.57 24.56 11.04
N ASP A 257 -7.36 25.75 11.59
CA ASP A 257 -6.25 26.67 11.26
C ASP A 257 -4.84 26.12 11.51
N ASP A 258 -4.69 24.98 12.20
CA ASP A 258 -3.42 24.38 12.56
C ASP A 258 -3.06 23.12 11.75
N GLY A 259 -3.94 22.68 10.84
CA GLY A 259 -3.68 21.55 9.92
C GLY A 259 -3.56 20.16 10.57
N LEU A 260 -3.70 20.07 11.89
CA LEU A 260 -3.53 18.83 12.64
C LEU A 260 -4.86 18.13 12.95
N VAL A 261 -5.97 18.86 12.90
CA VAL A 261 -7.30 18.33 13.20
C VAL A 261 -8.26 18.75 12.10
N TYR A 262 -8.84 17.80 11.42
CA TYR A 262 -9.93 18.05 10.47
C TYR A 262 -11.27 18.01 11.21
N GLY A 263 -12.09 19.03 10.96
CA GLY A 263 -13.46 19.08 11.45
C GLY A 263 -14.43 18.75 10.33
N PHE A 264 -15.26 17.74 10.53
CA PHE A 264 -16.41 17.47 9.66
C PHE A 264 -17.66 18.02 10.29
N VAL A 265 -18.53 18.58 9.46
CA VAL A 265 -19.85 19.00 9.88
C VAL A 265 -20.85 18.03 9.29
N LEU A 266 -21.50 17.24 10.13
CA LEU A 266 -22.60 16.37 9.72
C LEU A 266 -23.89 17.18 9.79
N THR A 267 -24.55 17.35 8.66
CA THR A 267 -25.85 18.01 8.57
C THR A 267 -26.92 16.98 8.27
N PHE A 268 -27.90 16.85 9.13
CA PHE A 268 -29.01 15.94 8.95
C PHE A 268 -30.10 16.56 8.08
N HIS A 269 -30.56 15.79 7.09
CA HIS A 269 -31.56 16.29 6.15
C HIS A 269 -32.96 16.28 6.75
N GLU A 270 -33.81 17.23 6.33
CA GLU A 270 -35.23 17.32 6.76
C GLU A 270 -36.08 16.08 6.39
N SER A 271 -35.55 15.21 5.52
CA SER A 271 -36.15 13.91 5.16
C SER A 271 -36.00 12.82 6.23
N CYS A 272 -35.17 13.04 7.25
CA CYS A 272 -35.03 12.12 8.37
C CYS A 272 -36.34 11.93 9.13
N PRO A 273 -36.54 10.74 9.76
CA PRO A 273 -37.74 10.48 10.54
C PRO A 273 -37.99 11.56 11.61
N PRO A 274 -39.23 12.11 11.75
CA PRO A 274 -39.52 13.23 12.67
C PRO A 274 -39.13 12.96 14.13
N GLU A 275 -39.21 11.70 14.56
CA GLU A 275 -38.85 11.27 15.92
C GLU A 275 -37.36 11.40 16.19
N ILE A 276 -36.54 11.24 15.15
CA ILE A 276 -35.08 11.34 15.21
C ILE A 276 -34.69 12.81 15.13
N LEU A 277 -35.31 13.59 14.24
CA LEU A 277 -35.10 15.03 14.15
C LEU A 277 -35.39 15.72 15.48
N GLU A 278 -36.47 15.36 16.15
CA GLU A 278 -36.83 15.93 17.47
C GLU A 278 -35.75 15.64 18.53
N LYS A 279 -35.12 14.46 18.48
CA LYS A 279 -33.99 14.13 19.36
C LYS A 279 -32.75 14.99 19.03
N ILE A 280 -32.43 15.16 17.74
CA ILE A 280 -31.26 15.92 17.29
C ILE A 280 -31.48 17.42 17.53
N GLU A 281 -32.67 17.96 17.23
CA GLU A 281 -33.04 19.35 17.54
C GLU A 281 -32.96 19.65 19.04
N GLY A 282 -33.14 18.63 19.86
CA GLY A 282 -32.89 18.71 21.30
C GLY A 282 -31.43 18.94 21.68
N LEU A 283 -30.51 18.60 20.82
CA LEU A 283 -29.05 18.63 21.04
C LEU A 283 -28.38 19.78 20.26
N SER A 284 -28.87 20.12 19.08
CA SER A 284 -28.25 21.13 18.20
C SER A 284 -29.35 22.02 17.54
N ASP A 285 -29.09 23.33 17.45
CA ASP A 285 -30.04 24.30 16.81
C ASP A 285 -30.12 24.10 15.29
N ASP A 286 -29.07 23.64 14.64
CA ASP A 286 -28.93 23.62 13.18
C ASP A 286 -28.93 22.21 12.60
N LEU A 287 -29.33 21.19 13.37
CA LEU A 287 -29.20 19.77 12.97
C LEU A 287 -27.79 19.42 12.55
N THR A 288 -26.78 20.03 13.15
CA THR A 288 -25.40 19.95 12.77
C THR A 288 -24.56 19.37 13.90
N ILE A 289 -23.71 18.40 13.59
CA ILE A 289 -22.76 17.82 14.53
C ILE A 289 -21.35 18.05 14.01
N HIS A 290 -20.50 18.67 14.83
CA HIS A 290 -19.10 18.83 14.53
C HIS A 290 -18.34 17.61 15.01
N VAL A 291 -17.65 16.95 14.10
CA VAL A 291 -16.77 15.81 14.37
C VAL A 291 -15.35 16.25 14.10
N SER A 292 -14.48 16.14 15.10
CA SER A 292 -13.06 16.44 14.94
C SER A 292 -12.29 15.14 14.83
N VAL A 293 -11.52 14.97 13.76
CA VAL A 293 -10.70 13.80 13.49
C VAL A 293 -9.26 14.24 13.39
N ASN A 294 -8.34 13.48 13.97
CA ASN A 294 -6.93 13.75 13.82
C ASN A 294 -6.50 13.45 12.36
N ALA A 295 -5.82 14.39 11.73
CA ALA A 295 -5.39 14.28 10.34
C ALA A 295 -4.55 13.03 10.05
N PHE A 296 -3.71 12.64 11.01
CA PHE A 296 -2.82 11.49 10.86
C PHE A 296 -3.51 10.13 10.97
N ASP A 297 -4.72 10.10 11.51
CA ASP A 297 -5.48 8.87 11.74
C ASP A 297 -6.54 8.63 10.66
N SER A 298 -6.73 9.60 9.75
CA SER A 298 -7.72 9.49 8.69
C SER A 298 -7.16 8.71 7.50
N PRO A 299 -7.81 7.63 7.04
CA PRO A 299 -7.43 6.95 5.80
C PRO A 299 -7.59 7.83 4.55
N TYR A 300 -8.14 9.02 4.71
CA TYR A 300 -8.38 10.00 3.65
C TYR A 300 -7.45 11.22 3.76
N SER A 301 -6.38 11.14 4.58
CA SER A 301 -5.45 12.26 4.78
C SER A 301 -4.80 12.72 3.48
N ASP A 302 -4.57 11.79 2.52
CA ASP A 302 -3.94 12.07 1.24
C ASP A 302 -4.91 12.66 0.20
N GLU A 303 -6.22 12.53 0.41
CA GLU A 303 -7.24 13.08 -0.50
C GLU A 303 -7.55 14.56 -0.23
N LEU A 304 -6.99 15.14 0.84
CA LEU A 304 -7.26 16.50 1.30
C LEU A 304 -6.34 17.58 0.71
N ASP A 305 -5.69 17.30 -0.42
CA ASP A 305 -4.86 18.29 -1.13
C ASP A 305 -5.72 19.40 -1.77
N GLU A 306 -5.43 20.66 -1.46
CA GLU A 306 -6.25 21.88 -1.61
C GLU A 306 -6.75 22.24 -3.04
N ASN A 307 -6.52 21.39 -4.06
CA ASN A 307 -6.74 21.76 -5.46
C ASN A 307 -7.62 20.81 -6.30
N ILE A 308 -8.29 19.85 -5.71
CA ILE A 308 -9.11 18.89 -6.45
C ILE A 308 -10.59 19.07 -6.04
N ASP A 309 -11.51 19.08 -7.01
CA ASP A 309 -12.97 18.97 -6.79
C ASP A 309 -13.23 17.54 -6.26
N TYR A 310 -13.29 17.38 -4.95
CA TYR A 310 -13.49 16.09 -4.30
C TYR A 310 -14.96 15.68 -4.35
N GLU A 311 -15.20 14.46 -4.85
CA GLU A 311 -16.35 13.72 -4.36
C GLU A 311 -16.06 13.37 -2.90
N VAL A 312 -16.85 13.93 -1.98
CA VAL A 312 -16.77 13.64 -0.54
C VAL A 312 -16.76 12.12 -0.38
N PRO A 313 -15.74 11.53 0.27
CA PRO A 313 -15.70 10.10 0.44
C PRO A 313 -16.96 9.63 1.15
N ASN A 314 -17.48 8.47 0.77
CA ASN A 314 -18.69 7.90 1.37
C ASN A 314 -18.32 7.36 2.78
N ILE A 315 -18.16 8.31 3.72
CA ILE A 315 -17.79 8.04 5.11
C ILE A 315 -19.05 7.54 5.81
N SER A 316 -19.01 6.33 6.33
CA SER A 316 -20.06 5.78 7.17
C SER A 316 -19.80 6.13 8.63
N PRO A 317 -20.85 6.47 9.42
CA PRO A 317 -20.74 6.64 10.88
C PRO A 317 -20.26 5.37 11.59
N HIS A 318 -20.30 4.24 10.90
CA HIS A 318 -19.81 2.95 11.38
C HIS A 318 -18.37 2.65 10.91
N ASP A 319 -17.69 3.60 10.24
CA ASP A 319 -16.29 3.42 9.91
C ASP A 319 -15.46 3.35 11.20
N PRO A 320 -14.63 2.30 11.39
CA PRO A 320 -13.89 2.09 12.62
C PRO A 320 -13.04 3.29 13.06
N TRP A 321 -12.48 4.04 12.11
CA TRP A 321 -11.66 5.22 12.41
C TRP A 321 -12.51 6.38 12.97
N PHE A 322 -13.77 6.51 12.56
CA PHE A 322 -14.71 7.50 13.07
C PHE A 322 -15.03 7.23 14.55
N GLU A 323 -15.03 5.96 14.95
CA GLU A 323 -15.24 5.56 16.34
C GLU A 323 -13.98 5.71 17.20
N MET A 324 -12.79 5.51 16.60
CA MET A 324 -11.53 5.48 17.34
C MET A 324 -10.93 6.87 17.59
N THR A 325 -11.09 7.81 16.65
CA THR A 325 -10.37 9.10 16.66
C THR A 325 -11.28 10.31 16.84
N GLY A 326 -12.61 10.15 16.68
CA GLY A 326 -13.56 11.23 16.64
C GLY A 326 -13.91 11.81 18.02
N GLY A 327 -13.69 13.10 18.21
CA GLY A 327 -14.34 13.88 19.23
C GLY A 327 -15.63 14.53 18.68
N PHE A 328 -16.78 14.30 19.34
CA PHE A 328 -18.03 14.90 18.92
C PHE A 328 -18.26 16.21 19.69
N ARG A 329 -18.60 17.30 18.96
CA ARG A 329 -19.06 18.55 19.55
C ARG A 329 -20.38 18.91 18.92
N PHE A 330 -21.36 19.16 19.78
CA PHE A 330 -22.66 19.69 19.35
C PHE A 330 -22.57 21.21 19.31
N THR A 331 -23.22 21.82 18.32
CA THR A 331 -23.38 23.29 18.29
C THR A 331 -24.20 23.68 19.50
N GLU A 332 -23.65 24.50 20.41
CA GLU A 332 -24.38 24.94 21.62
C GLU A 332 -25.65 25.70 21.24
N ASN A 333 -26.80 25.22 21.73
CA ASN A 333 -28.06 25.93 21.63
C ASN A 333 -28.03 27.14 22.57
N THR A 334 -27.62 28.28 22.01
CA THR A 334 -27.50 29.54 22.76
C THR A 334 -28.84 30.09 23.28
N GLU A 335 -29.96 29.64 22.74
CA GLU A 335 -31.30 30.07 23.25
C GLU A 335 -31.69 29.31 24.52
N ARG A 336 -31.29 28.06 24.72
CA ARG A 336 -31.56 27.31 25.95
C ARG A 336 -30.82 27.88 27.17
N LEU A 337 -29.65 28.49 26.96
CA LEU A 337 -28.86 29.10 28.05
C LEU A 337 -29.45 30.44 28.54
N LYS A 338 -30.32 31.08 27.74
CA LYS A 338 -31.01 32.36 28.14
C LYS A 338 -32.25 32.13 28.98
N ASN A 339 -32.78 30.91 29.05
CA ASN A 339 -34.01 30.57 29.76
C ASN A 339 -33.78 29.73 31.03
N LYS A 340 -32.55 29.62 31.51
CA LYS A 340 -32.17 29.12 32.82
C LYS A 340 -31.56 30.27 33.63
#